data_39f9bd71d905e8277bc3dd64109f70cf
#
_entry.id   39f9bd71d905e8277bc3dd64109f70cf
#
_cell.length_a   1.000
_cell.length_b   1.000
_cell.length_c   1.000
_cell.angle_alpha   90.00
_cell.angle_beta   90.00
_cell.angle_gamma   90.00
#
_symmetry.space_group_name_H-M   'P 1'
#
loop_
_entity.id
_entity.type
_entity.pdbx_description
1 polymer ?
#
loop_
_entity_poly.entity_id
_entity_poly.type
_entity_poly.pdbx_seq_one_letter_code
_entity_poly.pdbx_strand_id
1 'polypeptide(L)'
;MKRFGTRIAFAGLLAVSSLAAGTSARAEEFINVLTGGTSGVYYPLGVALGEIYGEKIPGVRTQVQATKASVENLNLLQKGRGEIGFALGDSVKLAWEGDKEAGFPAKLDKLRGIAGIYSNYVQIVASKDSGVKTLTDLKGKSLSVGAPASGTELNARTILTSAGMSYKDLGKVEYLPFAESVELMKNRQIDATLQSSGLGVASIRDLSASLPINIVAVPAAEVEKIGAPYVPGIIPAGTYDGQTEDVPTATVGNYLITNAGVSDETAYQMTKQLFENLDRLTAAHSAAKAIDIKKALVGMPVPLHPGAERYYREVGILK
;
A
#
# COMPACT_ATOMS: atom_id res chain seq x y z
N MET A 1 -75.99 15.37 -64.80
CA MET A 1 -76.03 14.41 -63.68
C MET A 1 -75.02 13.33 -63.99
N LYS A 2 -73.84 13.35 -63.42
CA LYS A 2 -72.80 12.31 -63.57
C LYS A 2 -72.18 12.07 -62.15
N ARG A 3 -72.39 10.85 -61.67
CA ARG A 3 -71.84 10.35 -60.38
C ARG A 3 -70.38 9.92 -60.59
N PHE A 4 -69.50 10.45 -59.84
CA PHE A 4 -68.12 9.97 -59.72
C PHE A 4 -68.00 9.13 -58.47
N GLY A 5 -67.61 7.86 -58.63
CA GLY A 5 -67.32 6.94 -57.55
C GLY A 5 -65.84 7.08 -57.09
N THR A 6 -65.67 7.26 -55.81
CA THR A 6 -64.34 7.35 -55.15
C THR A 6 -63.86 5.94 -54.83
N ARG A 7 -62.73 5.56 -55.38
CA ARG A 7 -61.99 4.33 -54.97
C ARG A 7 -61.04 4.65 -53.79
N ILE A 8 -61.28 3.99 -52.67
CA ILE A 8 -60.41 4.03 -51.49
C ILE A 8 -59.33 2.97 -51.68
N ALA A 9 -58.04 3.43 -51.75
CA ALA A 9 -56.88 2.55 -51.73
C ALA A 9 -56.44 2.35 -50.29
N PHE A 10 -56.43 1.11 -49.77
CA PHE A 10 -55.89 0.72 -48.51
C PHE A 10 -54.33 0.58 -48.66
N ALA A 11 -53.58 1.48 -48.12
CA ALA A 11 -52.15 1.35 -48.02
C ALA A 11 -51.81 0.66 -46.67
N GLY A 12 -51.33 -0.59 -46.75
CA GLY A 12 -50.84 -1.34 -45.57
C GLY A 12 -49.55 -0.78 -45.07
N LEU A 13 -49.56 -0.32 -43.82
CA LEU A 13 -48.37 0.14 -43.08
C LEU A 13 -47.65 -1.07 -42.47
N LEU A 14 -46.58 -1.53 -43.08
CA LEU A 14 -45.65 -2.49 -42.48
C LEU A 14 -44.82 -1.78 -41.40
N ALA A 15 -45.19 -1.99 -40.14
CA ALA A 15 -44.38 -1.57 -38.98
C ALA A 15 -43.16 -2.49 -38.84
N VAL A 16 -42.02 -2.02 -39.30
CA VAL A 16 -40.72 -2.64 -39.02
C VAL A 16 -40.33 -2.30 -37.56
N SER A 17 -40.59 -3.25 -36.66
CA SER A 17 -40.09 -3.17 -35.27
C SER A 17 -38.58 -3.42 -35.28
N SER A 18 -37.77 -2.38 -35.34
CA SER A 18 -36.35 -2.45 -35.08
C SER A 18 -36.16 -2.75 -33.58
N LEU A 19 -35.82 -4.00 -33.26
CA LEU A 19 -35.20 -4.34 -31.96
C LEU A 19 -33.88 -3.59 -31.87
N ALA A 20 -33.89 -2.42 -31.26
CA ALA A 20 -32.67 -1.79 -30.77
C ALA A 20 -32.14 -2.70 -29.64
N ALA A 21 -31.17 -3.57 -29.96
CA ALA A 21 -30.33 -4.20 -28.96
C ALA A 21 -29.60 -3.08 -28.21
N GLY A 22 -30.17 -2.66 -27.09
CA GLY A 22 -29.55 -1.72 -26.19
C GLY A 22 -28.24 -2.35 -25.69
N THR A 23 -27.12 -1.99 -26.30
CA THR A 23 -25.83 -2.13 -25.64
C THR A 23 -25.92 -1.29 -24.40
N SER A 24 -26.15 -1.94 -23.25
CA SER A 24 -25.99 -1.28 -21.93
C SER A 24 -24.58 -0.71 -21.92
N ALA A 25 -24.46 0.59 -22.14
CA ALA A 25 -23.22 1.29 -21.88
C ALA A 25 -22.90 1.02 -20.41
N ARG A 26 -21.94 0.12 -20.15
CA ARG A 26 -21.41 -0.12 -18.81
C ARG A 26 -20.88 1.22 -18.35
N ALA A 27 -21.38 1.74 -17.25
CA ALA A 27 -20.86 2.97 -16.68
C ALA A 27 -19.34 2.80 -16.53
N GLU A 28 -18.59 3.79 -16.97
CA GLU A 28 -17.14 3.79 -16.85
C GLU A 28 -16.79 3.72 -15.36
N GLU A 29 -16.07 2.69 -14.96
CA GLU A 29 -15.68 2.47 -13.57
C GLU A 29 -14.29 3.06 -13.33
N PHE A 30 -14.10 3.68 -12.18
CA PHE A 30 -12.87 4.37 -11.86
C PHE A 30 -12.14 3.64 -10.73
N ILE A 31 -10.84 3.35 -10.91
CA ILE A 31 -9.99 2.76 -9.87
C ILE A 31 -8.88 3.74 -9.52
N ASN A 32 -8.99 4.37 -8.35
CA ASN A 32 -7.93 5.18 -7.75
C ASN A 32 -7.07 4.30 -6.84
N VAL A 33 -5.80 4.11 -7.21
CA VAL A 33 -4.80 3.33 -6.46
C VAL A 33 -4.08 4.25 -5.49
N LEU A 34 -4.31 4.08 -4.19
CA LEU A 34 -3.70 4.86 -3.13
C LEU A 34 -2.34 4.25 -2.74
N THR A 35 -1.28 5.03 -2.79
CA THR A 35 0.09 4.54 -2.62
C THR A 35 0.78 5.12 -1.38
N GLY A 36 1.91 5.72 -1.54
CA GLY A 36 2.73 6.46 -0.58
C GLY A 36 3.56 7.49 -1.31
N GLY A 37 4.62 7.98 -0.70
CA GLY A 37 5.57 8.87 -1.35
C GLY A 37 6.27 8.21 -2.53
N THR A 38 6.63 8.99 -3.54
CA THR A 38 7.17 8.52 -4.84
C THR A 38 8.51 7.80 -4.74
N SER A 39 9.29 8.03 -3.68
CA SER A 39 10.58 7.37 -3.41
C SER A 39 10.45 6.04 -2.63
N GLY A 40 9.22 5.64 -2.24
CA GLY A 40 8.91 4.39 -1.58
C GLY A 40 8.53 3.28 -2.57
N VAL A 41 8.28 2.06 -2.04
CA VAL A 41 7.92 0.89 -2.85
C VAL A 41 6.46 0.90 -3.31
N TYR A 42 5.54 1.47 -2.56
CA TYR A 42 4.12 1.51 -2.92
C TYR A 42 3.86 2.22 -4.24
N TYR A 43 4.57 3.32 -4.51
CA TYR A 43 4.30 4.14 -5.69
C TYR A 43 4.60 3.39 -7.01
N PRO A 44 5.81 2.83 -7.26
CA PRO A 44 6.07 2.08 -8.50
C PRO A 44 5.18 0.85 -8.65
N LEU A 45 4.85 0.14 -7.56
CA LEU A 45 3.90 -0.97 -7.63
C LEU A 45 2.47 -0.50 -7.93
N GLY A 46 2.06 0.64 -7.37
CA GLY A 46 0.76 1.25 -7.65
C GLY A 46 0.63 1.72 -9.09
N VAL A 47 1.71 2.26 -9.68
CA VAL A 47 1.74 2.62 -11.11
C VAL A 47 1.54 1.37 -11.96
N ALA A 48 2.29 0.29 -11.69
CA ALA A 48 2.15 -0.96 -12.42
C ALA A 48 0.74 -1.57 -12.28
N LEU A 49 0.15 -1.56 -11.06
CA LEU A 49 -1.24 -2.00 -10.86
C LEU A 49 -2.24 -1.13 -11.63
N GLY A 50 -2.08 0.19 -11.59
CA GLY A 50 -2.94 1.10 -12.34
C GLY A 50 -2.92 0.82 -13.84
N GLU A 51 -1.73 0.61 -14.43
CA GLU A 51 -1.57 0.23 -15.82
C GLU A 51 -2.23 -1.13 -16.13
N ILE A 52 -1.98 -2.14 -15.29
CA ILE A 52 -2.57 -3.47 -15.43
C ILE A 52 -4.10 -3.39 -15.41
N TYR A 53 -4.68 -2.70 -14.45
CA TYR A 53 -6.13 -2.57 -14.31
C TYR A 53 -6.75 -1.81 -15.49
N GLY A 54 -6.13 -0.70 -15.91
CA GLY A 54 -6.61 0.06 -17.07
C GLY A 54 -6.56 -0.72 -18.38
N GLU A 55 -5.59 -1.62 -18.55
CA GLU A 55 -5.46 -2.45 -19.75
C GLU A 55 -6.33 -3.71 -19.72
N LYS A 56 -6.46 -4.35 -18.54
CA LYS A 56 -7.04 -5.69 -18.43
C LYS A 56 -8.49 -5.71 -17.95
N ILE A 57 -8.97 -4.65 -17.33
CA ILE A 57 -10.35 -4.58 -16.85
C ILE A 57 -11.18 -3.71 -17.79
N PRO A 58 -12.09 -4.29 -18.57
CA PRO A 58 -12.88 -3.55 -19.55
C PRO A 58 -13.73 -2.44 -18.93
N GLY A 59 -13.69 -1.23 -19.48
CA GLY A 59 -14.49 -0.09 -19.02
C GLY A 59 -13.95 0.58 -17.75
N VAL A 60 -12.71 0.26 -17.34
CA VAL A 60 -12.05 0.86 -16.19
C VAL A 60 -11.08 1.96 -16.62
N ARG A 61 -11.14 3.10 -15.92
CA ARG A 61 -10.08 4.11 -15.91
C ARG A 61 -9.36 4.07 -14.57
N THR A 62 -8.07 4.33 -14.60
CA THR A 62 -7.24 4.28 -13.40
C THR A 62 -6.57 5.61 -13.11
N GLN A 63 -6.34 5.86 -11.84
CA GLN A 63 -5.47 6.92 -11.33
C GLN A 63 -4.58 6.34 -10.25
N VAL A 64 -3.35 6.84 -10.16
CA VAL A 64 -2.42 6.50 -9.08
C VAL A 64 -2.19 7.75 -8.25
N GLN A 65 -2.49 7.66 -6.97
CA GLN A 65 -2.38 8.78 -6.05
C GLN A 65 -1.23 8.57 -5.07
N ALA A 66 -0.25 9.47 -5.09
CA ALA A 66 0.74 9.57 -4.03
C ALA A 66 0.07 10.12 -2.76
N THR A 67 0.32 9.48 -1.63
CA THR A 67 -0.25 9.80 -0.33
C THR A 67 0.82 9.77 0.76
N LYS A 68 0.42 9.95 2.01
CA LYS A 68 1.25 9.71 3.19
C LYS A 68 1.30 8.23 3.60
N ALA A 69 0.76 7.33 2.79
CA ALA A 69 0.67 5.88 2.97
C ALA A 69 -0.39 5.43 4.00
N SER A 70 -0.11 4.38 4.80
CA SER A 70 -1.10 3.50 5.45
C SER A 70 -2.27 4.20 6.12
N VAL A 71 -2.03 5.12 7.05
CA VAL A 71 -3.13 5.74 7.84
C VAL A 71 -4.00 6.63 6.95
N GLU A 72 -3.39 7.41 6.05
CA GLU A 72 -4.15 8.23 5.09
C GLU A 72 -4.93 7.34 4.12
N ASN A 73 -4.32 6.29 3.56
CA ASN A 73 -4.97 5.38 2.62
C ASN A 73 -6.21 4.73 3.25
N LEU A 74 -6.08 4.19 4.46
CA LEU A 74 -7.18 3.52 5.15
C LEU A 74 -8.34 4.49 5.44
N ASN A 75 -8.04 5.72 5.86
CA ASN A 75 -9.04 6.77 6.05
C ASN A 75 -9.72 7.19 4.73
N LEU A 76 -8.98 7.23 3.61
CA LEU A 76 -9.53 7.52 2.28
C LEU A 76 -10.42 6.37 1.79
N LEU A 77 -9.99 5.11 1.94
CA LEU A 77 -10.79 3.92 1.60
C LEU A 77 -12.10 3.88 2.38
N GLN A 78 -12.08 4.14 3.70
CA GLN A 78 -13.30 4.19 4.52
C GLN A 78 -14.32 5.21 3.99
N LYS A 79 -13.82 6.32 3.41
CA LYS A 79 -14.64 7.42 2.86
C LYS A 79 -15.05 7.19 1.40
N GLY A 80 -14.64 6.06 0.78
CA GLY A 80 -14.86 5.80 -0.64
C GLY A 80 -14.12 6.77 -1.56
N ARG A 81 -12.93 7.25 -1.13
CA ARG A 81 -12.07 8.15 -1.92
C ARG A 81 -10.87 7.42 -2.56
N GLY A 82 -11.03 6.16 -2.77
CA GLY A 82 -10.10 5.26 -3.43
C GLY A 82 -10.69 3.86 -3.46
N GLU A 83 -10.38 3.09 -4.48
CA GLU A 83 -10.91 1.76 -4.70
C GLU A 83 -9.96 0.69 -4.17
N ILE A 84 -8.65 0.98 -4.16
CA ILE A 84 -7.62 0.09 -3.62
C ILE A 84 -6.46 0.91 -3.06
N GLY A 85 -5.83 0.43 -1.98
CA GLY A 85 -4.70 1.11 -1.36
C GLY A 85 -3.75 0.15 -0.66
N PHE A 86 -2.50 0.55 -0.58
CA PHE A 86 -1.46 -0.15 0.17
C PHE A 86 -1.51 0.23 1.64
N ALA A 87 -1.40 -0.73 2.55
CA ALA A 87 -1.29 -0.48 3.97
C ALA A 87 -0.50 -1.57 4.70
N LEU A 88 0.18 -1.18 5.78
CA LEU A 88 0.82 -2.07 6.72
C LEU A 88 -0.21 -2.80 7.58
N GLY A 89 0.04 -4.05 7.92
CA GLY A 89 -0.89 -4.90 8.67
C GLY A 89 -1.21 -4.40 10.07
N ASP A 90 -0.25 -3.79 10.75
CA ASP A 90 -0.48 -3.13 12.05
C ASP A 90 -1.43 -1.94 11.91
N SER A 91 -1.21 -1.10 10.90
CA SER A 91 -2.09 0.04 10.61
C SER A 91 -3.51 -0.41 10.25
N VAL A 92 -3.65 -1.50 9.47
CA VAL A 92 -4.96 -2.07 9.13
C VAL A 92 -5.69 -2.57 10.38
N LYS A 93 -4.97 -3.27 11.28
CA LYS A 93 -5.52 -3.73 12.56
C LYS A 93 -6.01 -2.56 13.41
N LEU A 94 -5.15 -1.55 13.62
CA LEU A 94 -5.50 -0.35 14.42
C LEU A 94 -6.68 0.41 13.82
N ALA A 95 -6.78 0.48 12.49
CA ALA A 95 -7.90 1.08 11.79
C ALA A 95 -9.21 0.30 12.00
N TRP A 96 -9.14 -1.02 11.93
CA TRP A 96 -10.30 -1.89 12.18
C TRP A 96 -10.79 -1.80 13.62
N GLU A 97 -9.89 -1.63 14.58
CA GLU A 97 -10.18 -1.47 16.00
C GLU A 97 -10.64 -0.03 16.35
N GLY A 98 -10.28 0.95 15.54
CA GLY A 98 -10.61 2.37 15.76
C GLY A 98 -9.71 3.04 16.77
N ASP A 99 -8.40 2.80 16.68
CA ASP A 99 -7.41 3.38 17.58
C ASP A 99 -7.21 4.88 17.28
N LYS A 100 -7.62 5.71 18.22
CA LYS A 100 -7.56 7.17 18.07
C LYS A 100 -6.15 7.72 18.07
N GLU A 101 -5.23 7.11 18.81
CA GLU A 101 -3.82 7.55 18.88
C GLU A 101 -3.08 7.22 17.59
N ALA A 102 -3.51 6.17 16.88
CA ALA A 102 -3.01 5.82 15.56
C ALA A 102 -3.63 6.66 14.43
N GLY A 103 -4.56 7.58 14.74
CA GLY A 103 -5.20 8.44 13.72
C GLY A 103 -6.50 7.90 13.16
N PHE A 104 -7.15 6.96 13.86
CA PHE A 104 -8.43 6.37 13.49
C PHE A 104 -9.50 6.73 14.54
N PRO A 105 -10.27 7.83 14.34
CA PRO A 105 -11.20 8.33 15.35
C PRO A 105 -12.37 7.38 15.65
N ALA A 106 -12.63 6.41 14.77
CA ALA A 106 -13.62 5.35 14.91
C ALA A 106 -13.16 4.12 14.13
N LYS A 107 -13.82 2.98 14.37
CA LYS A 107 -13.61 1.76 13.59
C LYS A 107 -13.83 2.02 12.09
N LEU A 108 -12.90 1.57 11.26
CA LEU A 108 -13.03 1.64 9.81
C LEU A 108 -13.65 0.34 9.29
N ASP A 109 -14.93 0.16 9.50
CA ASP A 109 -15.69 -1.09 9.28
C ASP A 109 -15.99 -1.41 7.80
N LYS A 110 -15.77 -0.45 6.90
CA LYS A 110 -15.91 -0.67 5.45
C LYS A 110 -14.67 -1.25 4.79
N LEU A 111 -13.54 -1.33 5.48
CA LEU A 111 -12.33 -1.90 4.92
C LEU A 111 -12.50 -3.38 4.58
N ARG A 112 -11.94 -3.80 3.43
CA ARG A 112 -11.94 -5.18 2.97
C ARG A 112 -10.58 -5.56 2.43
N GLY A 113 -10.14 -6.79 2.68
CA GLY A 113 -8.88 -7.33 2.19
C GLY A 113 -8.95 -7.74 0.73
N ILE A 114 -7.90 -7.45 -0.01
CA ILE A 114 -7.64 -7.99 -1.36
C ILE A 114 -6.55 -9.05 -1.25
N ALA A 115 -5.34 -8.70 -0.82
CA ALA A 115 -4.21 -9.61 -0.74
C ALA A 115 -3.14 -9.11 0.24
N GLY A 116 -2.49 -10.03 0.95
CA GLY A 116 -1.15 -9.83 1.50
C GLY A 116 -0.14 -9.89 0.36
N ILE A 117 0.84 -8.99 0.35
CA ILE A 117 1.76 -8.85 -0.78
C ILE A 117 3.21 -9.15 -0.42
N TYR A 118 3.89 -8.29 0.32
CA TYR A 118 5.27 -8.48 0.76
C TYR A 118 5.44 -7.91 2.16
N SER A 119 6.56 -8.19 2.83
CA SER A 119 6.85 -7.60 4.13
C SER A 119 7.67 -6.32 3.99
N ASN A 120 7.30 -5.29 4.73
CA ASN A 120 8.19 -4.17 5.01
C ASN A 120 9.19 -4.56 6.10
N TYR A 121 10.35 -3.95 6.00
CA TYR A 121 11.42 -3.96 7.00
C TYR A 121 11.48 -2.58 7.64
N VAL A 122 11.57 -2.51 8.95
CA VAL A 122 11.81 -1.25 9.65
C VAL A 122 13.29 -0.92 9.54
N GLN A 123 13.62 0.05 8.72
CA GLN A 123 15.00 0.41 8.37
C GLN A 123 15.34 1.75 9.01
N ILE A 124 16.11 1.69 10.10
CA ILE A 124 16.63 2.89 10.77
C ILE A 124 18.01 3.15 10.22
N VAL A 125 18.14 4.24 9.49
CA VAL A 125 19.39 4.63 8.81
C VAL A 125 19.94 5.87 9.44
N ALA A 126 21.16 5.79 9.93
CA ALA A 126 21.88 6.90 10.53
C ALA A 126 23.12 7.26 9.71
N SER A 127 23.50 8.53 9.66
CA SER A 127 24.81 8.91 9.11
C SER A 127 25.93 8.37 10.02
N LYS A 128 27.04 7.92 9.44
CA LYS A 128 28.20 7.49 10.28
C LYS A 128 28.71 8.60 11.17
N ASP A 129 28.65 9.85 10.70
CA ASP A 129 29.11 11.03 11.46
C ASP A 129 28.25 11.28 12.71
N SER A 130 26.99 10.83 12.75
CA SER A 130 26.14 10.96 13.94
C SER A 130 26.58 10.11 15.13
N GLY A 131 27.38 9.06 14.86
CA GLY A 131 27.82 8.10 15.87
C GLY A 131 26.73 7.08 16.29
N VAL A 132 25.53 7.15 15.76
CA VAL A 132 24.40 6.24 16.07
C VAL A 132 24.68 4.86 15.50
N LYS A 133 24.67 3.82 16.35
CA LYS A 133 24.86 2.40 16.00
C LYS A 133 23.78 1.49 16.58
N THR A 134 23.15 1.90 17.68
CA THR A 134 22.12 1.15 18.39
C THR A 134 20.87 1.99 18.57
N LEU A 135 19.73 1.36 18.94
CA LEU A 135 18.50 2.10 19.23
C LEU A 135 18.68 3.14 20.34
N THR A 136 19.47 2.80 21.38
CA THR A 136 19.70 3.70 22.52
C THR A 136 20.55 4.91 22.17
N ASP A 137 21.37 4.82 21.12
CA ASP A 137 22.18 5.96 20.65
C ASP A 137 21.33 7.05 19.98
N LEU A 138 20.07 6.76 19.68
CA LEU A 138 19.10 7.75 19.17
C LEU A 138 18.71 8.79 20.23
N LYS A 139 18.96 8.54 21.52
CA LYS A 139 18.71 9.53 22.59
C LYS A 139 19.47 10.83 22.32
N GLY A 140 18.71 11.93 22.33
CA GLY A 140 19.26 13.27 22.05
C GLY A 140 19.58 13.54 20.57
N LYS A 141 19.36 12.58 19.65
CA LYS A 141 19.59 12.73 18.21
C LYS A 141 18.35 13.23 17.48
N SER A 142 18.56 13.78 16.31
CA SER A 142 17.49 14.16 15.40
C SER A 142 17.09 12.97 14.52
N LEU A 143 15.81 12.62 14.54
CA LEU A 143 15.24 11.48 13.81
C LEU A 143 14.04 11.90 12.96
N SER A 144 14.05 11.59 11.68
CA SER A 144 12.85 11.58 10.87
C SER A 144 12.09 10.26 11.04
N VAL A 145 10.84 10.35 11.51
CA VAL A 145 10.00 9.19 11.90
C VAL A 145 8.99 8.80 10.83
N GLY A 146 9.07 9.39 9.64
CA GLY A 146 8.11 9.20 8.55
C GLY A 146 7.08 10.33 8.47
N ALA A 147 6.31 10.37 7.38
CA ALA A 147 5.30 11.41 7.17
C ALA A 147 4.19 11.34 8.23
N PRO A 148 3.55 12.48 8.57
CA PRO A 148 2.37 12.46 9.44
C PRO A 148 1.27 11.57 8.83
N ALA A 149 0.54 10.84 9.65
CA ALA A 149 -0.49 9.89 9.19
C ALA A 149 0.04 8.79 8.25
N SER A 150 1.28 8.34 8.46
CA SER A 150 1.87 7.19 7.79
C SER A 150 1.98 5.99 8.71
N GLY A 151 2.01 4.78 8.13
CA GLY A 151 2.33 3.57 8.89
C GLY A 151 3.78 3.56 9.39
N THR A 152 4.70 4.22 8.67
CA THR A 152 6.09 4.38 9.12
C THR A 152 6.18 5.12 10.45
N GLU A 153 5.38 6.17 10.64
CA GLU A 153 5.35 6.92 11.89
C GLU A 153 4.81 6.07 13.05
N LEU A 154 3.79 5.23 12.80
CA LEU A 154 3.31 4.26 13.79
C LEU A 154 4.38 3.23 14.13
N ASN A 155 5.10 2.71 13.13
CA ASN A 155 6.22 1.80 13.37
C ASN A 155 7.34 2.46 14.19
N ALA A 156 7.64 3.75 13.96
CA ALA A 156 8.65 4.48 14.74
C ALA A 156 8.27 4.56 16.22
N ARG A 157 7.01 4.87 16.55
CA ARG A 157 6.52 4.85 17.94
C ARG A 157 6.68 3.47 18.56
N THR A 158 6.25 2.44 17.85
CA THR A 158 6.28 1.06 18.33
C THR A 158 7.71 0.59 18.62
N ILE A 159 8.65 0.83 17.69
CA ILE A 159 10.06 0.44 17.84
C ILE A 159 10.74 1.21 18.98
N LEU A 160 10.53 2.51 19.07
CA LEU A 160 11.11 3.29 20.18
C LEU A 160 10.55 2.84 21.53
N THR A 161 9.25 2.58 21.60
CA THR A 161 8.60 2.10 22.83
C THR A 161 9.16 0.75 23.29
N SER A 162 9.41 -0.20 22.36
CA SER A 162 9.99 -1.50 22.69
C SER A 162 11.38 -1.36 23.35
N ALA A 163 12.15 -0.37 22.93
CA ALA A 163 13.45 -0.02 23.49
C ALA A 163 13.37 0.87 24.75
N GLY A 164 12.18 1.08 25.32
CA GLY A 164 11.98 1.94 26.49
C GLY A 164 12.17 3.43 26.19
N MET A 165 11.95 3.86 24.96
CA MET A 165 12.10 5.23 24.48
C MET A 165 10.78 5.79 23.96
N SER A 166 10.73 7.10 23.88
CA SER A 166 9.65 7.85 23.25
C SER A 166 10.22 9.01 22.43
N TYR A 167 9.38 9.75 21.73
CA TYR A 167 9.83 10.96 21.02
C TYR A 167 10.42 12.04 21.94
N LYS A 168 10.11 12.02 23.24
CA LYS A 168 10.67 12.95 24.23
C LYS A 168 12.15 12.69 24.51
N ASP A 169 12.63 11.50 24.22
CA ASP A 169 14.03 11.10 24.40
C ASP A 169 14.91 11.52 23.22
N LEU A 170 14.30 11.94 22.10
CA LEU A 170 14.99 12.42 20.90
C LEU A 170 15.34 13.92 21.06
N GLY A 171 16.44 14.35 20.43
CA GLY A 171 16.80 15.76 20.39
C GLY A 171 15.90 16.58 19.47
N LYS A 172 15.49 15.95 18.35
CA LYS A 172 14.53 16.53 17.40
C LYS A 172 13.76 15.42 16.69
N VAL A 173 12.45 15.62 16.51
CA VAL A 173 11.60 14.73 15.73
C VAL A 173 11.15 15.44 14.47
N GLU A 174 11.40 14.83 13.32
CA GLU A 174 10.91 15.29 12.02
C GLU A 174 9.85 14.34 11.45
N TYR A 175 8.78 14.90 10.93
CA TYR A 175 7.68 14.15 10.33
C TYR A 175 7.70 14.37 8.81
N LEU A 176 8.54 13.63 8.10
CA LEU A 176 8.82 13.88 6.69
C LEU A 176 8.63 12.63 5.82
N PRO A 177 8.22 12.81 4.55
CA PRO A 177 8.36 11.78 3.53
C PRO A 177 9.81 11.33 3.36
N PHE A 178 10.02 10.14 2.80
CA PHE A 178 11.36 9.52 2.68
C PHE A 178 12.35 10.39 1.89
N ALA A 179 11.92 10.97 0.77
CA ALA A 179 12.79 11.81 -0.05
C ALA A 179 13.29 13.05 0.72
N GLU A 180 12.38 13.74 1.42
CA GLU A 180 12.74 14.92 2.22
C GLU A 180 13.65 14.57 3.38
N SER A 181 13.40 13.42 4.03
CA SER A 181 14.30 12.91 5.09
C SER A 181 15.72 12.67 4.57
N VAL A 182 15.83 12.08 3.38
CA VAL A 182 17.12 11.83 2.71
C VAL A 182 17.85 13.14 2.40
N GLU A 183 17.15 14.13 1.88
CA GLU A 183 17.76 15.44 1.60
C GLU A 183 18.27 16.13 2.89
N LEU A 184 17.50 16.07 3.99
CA LEU A 184 17.97 16.62 5.27
C LEU A 184 19.19 15.87 5.81
N MET A 185 19.26 14.54 5.63
CA MET A 185 20.45 13.76 6.02
C MET A 185 21.68 14.11 5.18
N LYS A 186 21.53 14.21 3.84
CA LYS A 186 22.60 14.64 2.94
C LYS A 186 23.15 16.01 3.32
N ASN A 187 22.26 16.91 3.75
CA ASN A 187 22.61 18.25 4.21
C ASN A 187 23.06 18.31 5.67
N ARG A 188 23.19 17.16 6.37
CA ARG A 188 23.59 17.05 7.77
C ARG A 188 22.67 17.83 8.74
N GLN A 189 21.40 17.96 8.40
CA GLN A 189 20.39 18.65 9.20
C GLN A 189 19.65 17.72 10.16
N ILE A 190 19.70 16.40 9.91
CA ILE A 190 19.24 15.33 10.81
C ILE A 190 20.24 14.19 10.85
N ASP A 191 20.27 13.46 11.98
CA ASP A 191 21.20 12.38 12.24
C ASP A 191 20.76 11.05 11.64
N ALA A 192 19.44 10.80 11.63
CA ALA A 192 18.87 9.52 11.21
C ALA A 192 17.47 9.67 10.61
N THR A 193 17.06 8.65 9.85
CA THR A 193 15.69 8.46 9.36
C THR A 193 15.22 7.03 9.61
N LEU A 194 13.97 6.85 10.01
CA LEU A 194 13.31 5.56 10.03
C LEU A 194 12.40 5.44 8.81
N GLN A 195 12.59 4.39 8.03
CA GLN A 195 11.78 4.09 6.85
C GLN A 195 11.26 2.65 6.92
N SER A 196 9.95 2.47 7.03
CA SER A 196 9.31 1.16 6.93
C SER A 196 8.97 0.89 5.48
N SER A 197 9.76 0.03 4.82
CA SER A 197 9.65 -0.21 3.37
C SER A 197 10.20 -1.58 2.98
N GLY A 198 9.95 -2.01 1.75
CA GLY A 198 10.64 -3.16 1.15
C GLY A 198 12.14 -2.91 1.03
N LEU A 199 12.92 -3.98 1.01
CA LEU A 199 14.37 -3.90 0.84
C LEU A 199 14.75 -3.28 -0.51
N GLY A 200 15.86 -2.55 -0.55
CA GLY A 200 16.35 -1.88 -1.75
C GLY A 200 15.52 -0.67 -2.16
N VAL A 201 14.77 -0.06 -1.22
CA VAL A 201 13.98 1.15 -1.48
C VAL A 201 14.85 2.28 -2.01
N ALA A 202 14.35 3.00 -3.03
CA ALA A 202 15.13 3.99 -3.77
C ALA A 202 15.70 5.09 -2.87
N SER A 203 14.96 5.56 -1.88
CA SER A 203 15.39 6.60 -0.95
C SER A 203 16.64 6.22 -0.13
N ILE A 204 16.72 4.97 0.39
CA ILE A 204 17.88 4.52 1.15
C ILE A 204 19.05 4.22 0.22
N ARG A 205 18.81 3.70 -0.97
CA ARG A 205 19.85 3.52 -1.99
C ARG A 205 20.50 4.84 -2.37
N ASP A 206 19.71 5.87 -2.60
CA ASP A 206 20.19 7.22 -2.90
C ASP A 206 20.99 7.80 -1.71
N LEU A 207 20.51 7.60 -0.49
CA LEU A 207 21.23 8.05 0.72
C LEU A 207 22.57 7.34 0.87
N SER A 208 22.62 6.02 0.75
CA SER A 208 23.83 5.20 0.91
C SER A 208 24.89 5.47 -0.17
N ALA A 209 24.45 5.81 -1.38
CA ALA A 209 25.34 6.24 -2.47
C ALA A 209 25.91 7.65 -2.23
N SER A 210 25.24 8.48 -1.43
CA SER A 210 25.60 9.90 -1.21
C SER A 210 26.48 10.12 0.00
N LEU A 211 26.32 9.31 1.06
CA LEU A 211 27.09 9.44 2.31
C LEU A 211 27.22 8.09 3.03
N PRO A 212 28.29 7.91 3.85
CA PRO A 212 28.45 6.72 4.67
C PRO A 212 27.34 6.62 5.72
N ILE A 213 26.67 5.46 5.76
CA ILE A 213 25.56 5.18 6.66
C ILE A 213 25.84 4.00 7.60
N ASN A 214 25.10 3.94 8.69
CA ASN A 214 24.88 2.77 9.52
C ASN A 214 23.39 2.38 9.42
N ILE A 215 23.10 1.10 9.28
CA ILE A 215 21.75 0.57 9.50
C ILE A 215 21.69 0.15 10.97
N VAL A 216 20.77 0.75 11.72
CA VAL A 216 20.62 0.49 13.16
C VAL A 216 19.81 -0.76 13.38
N ALA A 217 20.37 -1.73 14.10
CA ALA A 217 19.68 -2.99 14.38
C ALA A 217 18.49 -2.79 15.34
N VAL A 218 17.41 -3.54 15.05
CA VAL A 218 16.32 -3.79 16.01
C VAL A 218 16.46 -5.25 16.44
N PRO A 219 16.96 -5.53 17.66
CA PRO A 219 17.19 -6.91 18.12
C PRO A 219 15.89 -7.74 18.12
N ALA A 220 16.00 -9.03 17.82
CA ALA A 220 14.84 -9.94 17.81
C ALA A 220 14.05 -9.90 19.13
N ALA A 221 14.75 -9.81 20.27
CA ALA A 221 14.11 -9.70 21.58
C ALA A 221 13.23 -8.44 21.73
N GLU A 222 13.58 -7.32 21.07
CA GLU A 222 12.71 -6.14 21.06
C GLU A 222 11.47 -6.37 20.20
N VAL A 223 11.63 -7.06 19.06
CA VAL A 223 10.51 -7.41 18.18
C VAL A 223 9.55 -8.40 18.86
N GLU A 224 10.08 -9.38 19.59
CA GLU A 224 9.29 -10.34 20.37
C GLU A 224 8.47 -9.67 21.49
N LYS A 225 8.99 -8.61 22.12
CA LYS A 225 8.23 -7.80 23.10
C LYS A 225 7.05 -7.09 22.45
N ILE A 226 7.21 -6.62 21.21
CA ILE A 226 6.12 -5.98 20.47
C ILE A 226 5.03 -7.01 20.14
N GLY A 227 5.43 -8.19 19.68
CA GLY A 227 4.52 -9.25 19.27
C GLY A 227 3.84 -8.99 17.90
N ALA A 228 2.85 -9.82 17.59
CA ALA A 228 2.15 -9.75 16.29
C ALA A 228 1.43 -8.39 16.09
N PRO A 229 1.46 -7.84 14.86
CA PRO A 229 1.88 -8.45 13.60
C PRO A 229 3.36 -8.30 13.24
N TYR A 230 4.19 -7.83 14.16
CA TYR A 230 5.63 -7.71 13.92
C TYR A 230 6.33 -9.06 14.07
N VAL A 231 7.30 -9.31 13.18
CA VAL A 231 8.09 -10.54 13.15
C VAL A 231 9.56 -10.17 13.01
N PRO A 232 10.49 -10.84 13.74
CA PRO A 232 11.92 -10.67 13.52
C PRO A 232 12.31 -10.93 12.06
N GLY A 233 13.17 -10.10 11.52
CA GLY A 233 13.67 -10.20 10.17
C GLY A 233 15.12 -9.75 10.08
N ILE A 234 15.71 -9.86 8.90
CA ILE A 234 17.11 -9.49 8.62
C ILE A 234 17.14 -8.66 7.34
N ILE A 235 17.85 -7.54 7.38
CA ILE A 235 18.28 -6.80 6.19
C ILE A 235 19.60 -7.45 5.75
N PRO A 236 19.63 -8.18 4.62
CA PRO A 236 20.82 -8.91 4.19
C PRO A 236 22.00 -7.97 3.90
N ALA A 237 23.20 -8.43 4.15
CA ALA A 237 24.43 -7.75 3.76
C ALA A 237 24.40 -7.39 2.27
N GLY A 238 24.92 -6.23 1.91
CA GLY A 238 24.95 -5.74 0.53
C GLY A 238 23.61 -5.23 -0.02
N THR A 239 22.57 -5.08 0.83
CA THR A 239 21.30 -4.46 0.43
C THR A 239 21.51 -2.97 0.06
N TYR A 240 22.42 -2.29 0.76
CA TYR A 240 22.76 -0.88 0.54
C TYR A 240 24.27 -0.68 0.49
N ASP A 241 24.72 0.38 -0.17
CA ASP A 241 26.12 0.72 -0.30
C ASP A 241 26.77 0.91 1.09
N GLY A 242 27.90 0.23 1.31
CA GLY A 242 28.64 0.26 2.55
C GLY A 242 28.06 -0.56 3.72
N GLN A 243 26.94 -1.27 3.52
CA GLN A 243 26.40 -2.23 4.46
C GLN A 243 26.98 -3.62 4.17
N THR A 244 27.93 -4.07 4.98
CA THR A 244 28.71 -5.31 4.79
C THR A 244 28.22 -6.50 5.61
N GLU A 245 27.30 -6.27 6.56
CA GLU A 245 26.82 -7.27 7.48
C GLU A 245 25.30 -7.38 7.45
N ASP A 246 24.78 -8.55 7.83
CA ASP A 246 23.36 -8.73 8.07
C ASP A 246 22.91 -7.91 9.28
N VAL A 247 21.77 -7.20 9.15
CA VAL A 247 21.25 -6.36 10.23
C VAL A 247 19.88 -6.88 10.68
N PRO A 248 19.74 -7.32 11.95
CA PRO A 248 18.44 -7.67 12.51
C PRO A 248 17.49 -6.49 12.53
N THR A 249 16.22 -6.74 12.21
CA THR A 249 15.18 -5.71 12.25
C THR A 249 13.80 -6.31 12.49
N ALA A 250 12.79 -5.45 12.65
CA ALA A 250 11.39 -5.83 12.65
C ALA A 250 10.83 -5.83 11.22
N THR A 251 9.97 -6.80 10.92
CA THR A 251 9.19 -6.83 9.69
C THR A 251 7.70 -6.82 10.00
N VAL A 252 6.92 -6.26 9.07
CA VAL A 252 5.45 -6.23 9.13
C VAL A 252 4.89 -6.41 7.72
N GLY A 253 3.84 -7.24 7.60
CA GLY A 253 3.23 -7.53 6.30
C GLY A 253 2.55 -6.30 5.69
N ASN A 254 2.61 -6.19 4.36
CA ASN A 254 1.83 -5.24 3.58
C ASN A 254 0.63 -5.91 2.96
N TYR A 255 -0.46 -5.17 2.86
CA TYR A 255 -1.71 -5.62 2.29
C TYR A 255 -2.23 -4.62 1.26
N LEU A 256 -2.87 -5.14 0.23
CA LEU A 256 -3.78 -4.37 -0.61
C LEU A 256 -5.16 -4.44 0.04
N ILE A 257 -5.70 -3.28 0.34
CA ILE A 257 -6.98 -3.08 1.02
C ILE A 257 -7.91 -2.31 0.08
N THR A 258 -9.17 -2.68 0.07
CA THR A 258 -10.26 -2.01 -0.62
C THR A 258 -11.36 -1.63 0.37
N ASN A 259 -12.53 -1.24 -0.10
CA ASN A 259 -13.68 -0.94 0.73
C ASN A 259 -14.95 -1.65 0.23
N ALA A 260 -15.90 -1.84 1.14
CA ALA A 260 -17.16 -2.55 0.88
C ALA A 260 -18.08 -1.87 -0.16
N GLY A 261 -17.75 -0.67 -0.61
CA GLY A 261 -18.49 0.04 -1.67
C GLY A 261 -18.02 -0.29 -3.09
N VAL A 262 -16.87 -0.95 -3.23
CA VAL A 262 -16.38 -1.45 -4.52
C VAL A 262 -17.26 -2.63 -4.96
N SER A 263 -17.55 -2.76 -6.26
CA SER A 263 -18.35 -3.87 -6.76
C SER A 263 -17.63 -5.21 -6.61
N ASP A 264 -18.38 -6.31 -6.44
CA ASP A 264 -17.80 -7.65 -6.35
C ASP A 264 -17.02 -8.01 -7.62
N GLU A 265 -17.49 -7.55 -8.78
CA GLU A 265 -16.82 -7.81 -10.05
C GLU A 265 -15.49 -7.05 -10.12
N THR A 266 -15.44 -5.78 -9.71
CA THR A 266 -14.21 -4.99 -9.72
C THR A 266 -13.19 -5.54 -8.74
N ALA A 267 -13.61 -5.90 -7.54
CA ALA A 267 -12.72 -6.50 -6.55
C ALA A 267 -12.20 -7.88 -7.00
N TYR A 268 -13.04 -8.69 -7.66
CA TYR A 268 -12.61 -9.95 -8.29
C TYR A 268 -11.56 -9.68 -9.36
N GLN A 269 -11.81 -8.75 -10.27
CA GLN A 269 -10.87 -8.42 -11.34
C GLN A 269 -9.56 -7.84 -10.78
N MET A 270 -9.62 -6.92 -9.82
CA MET A 270 -8.41 -6.39 -9.17
C MET A 270 -7.56 -7.51 -8.55
N THR A 271 -8.19 -8.49 -7.89
CA THR A 271 -7.49 -9.63 -7.28
C THR A 271 -6.89 -10.54 -8.34
N LYS A 272 -7.66 -10.89 -9.36
CA LYS A 272 -7.24 -11.73 -10.47
C LYS A 272 -6.05 -11.10 -11.22
N GLN A 273 -6.19 -9.85 -11.63
CA GLN A 273 -5.16 -9.19 -12.41
C GLN A 273 -3.86 -8.94 -11.61
N LEU A 274 -3.94 -8.79 -10.30
CA LEU A 274 -2.77 -8.77 -9.42
C LEU A 274 -1.92 -10.05 -9.61
N PHE A 275 -2.54 -11.23 -9.48
CA PHE A 275 -1.81 -12.50 -9.50
C PHE A 275 -1.46 -13.00 -10.90
N GLU A 276 -2.23 -12.62 -11.92
CA GLU A 276 -1.96 -12.98 -13.31
C GLU A 276 -0.87 -12.10 -13.98
N ASN A 277 -0.43 -11.02 -13.31
CA ASN A 277 0.57 -10.07 -13.89
C ASN A 277 1.74 -9.80 -12.94
N LEU A 278 2.17 -10.80 -12.17
CA LEU A 278 3.28 -10.65 -11.20
C LEU A 278 4.61 -10.24 -11.86
N ASP A 279 4.84 -10.62 -13.10
CA ASP A 279 6.05 -10.25 -13.85
C ASP A 279 6.15 -8.74 -14.04
N ARG A 280 5.03 -8.05 -14.35
CA ARG A 280 4.98 -6.60 -14.47
C ARG A 280 5.27 -5.90 -13.15
N LEU A 281 4.72 -6.44 -12.05
CA LEU A 281 4.95 -5.92 -10.70
C LEU A 281 6.42 -6.11 -10.29
N THR A 282 7.00 -7.27 -10.60
CA THR A 282 8.42 -7.56 -10.33
C THR A 282 9.35 -6.67 -11.14
N ALA A 283 8.99 -6.36 -12.38
CA ALA A 283 9.72 -5.39 -13.19
C ALA A 283 9.65 -3.96 -12.62
N ALA A 284 8.52 -3.58 -12.03
CA ALA A 284 8.36 -2.27 -11.39
C ALA A 284 9.16 -2.16 -10.08
N HIS A 285 9.18 -3.20 -9.25
CA HIS A 285 9.99 -3.24 -8.03
C HIS A 285 10.27 -4.68 -7.55
N SER A 286 11.52 -4.96 -7.17
CA SER A 286 11.98 -6.29 -6.73
C SER A 286 11.24 -6.84 -5.50
N ALA A 287 10.67 -6.01 -4.64
CA ALA A 287 9.85 -6.46 -3.50
C ALA A 287 8.65 -7.31 -3.95
N ALA A 288 8.14 -7.10 -5.17
CA ALA A 288 7.03 -7.88 -5.71
C ALA A 288 7.37 -9.36 -5.93
N LYS A 289 8.65 -9.76 -5.96
CA LYS A 289 9.06 -11.17 -6.00
C LYS A 289 8.55 -11.99 -4.82
N ALA A 290 8.22 -11.32 -3.70
CA ALA A 290 7.68 -11.97 -2.51
C ALA A 290 6.15 -12.19 -2.58
N ILE A 291 5.46 -11.65 -3.58
CA ILE A 291 4.02 -11.83 -3.75
C ILE A 291 3.74 -13.28 -4.15
N ASP A 292 3.02 -13.96 -3.29
CA ASP A 292 2.68 -15.38 -3.45
C ASP A 292 1.20 -15.58 -3.07
N ILE A 293 0.41 -16.07 -4.01
CA ILE A 293 -1.02 -16.28 -3.81
C ILE A 293 -1.31 -17.24 -2.63
N LYS A 294 -0.40 -18.20 -2.38
CA LYS A 294 -0.53 -19.14 -1.26
C LYS A 294 -0.37 -18.49 0.10
N LYS A 295 0.24 -17.32 0.14
CA LYS A 295 0.49 -16.52 1.36
C LYS A 295 -0.43 -15.31 1.47
N ALA A 296 -1.19 -15.01 0.42
CA ALA A 296 -1.96 -13.77 0.31
C ALA A 296 -3.02 -13.55 1.40
N LEU A 297 -3.45 -14.61 2.07
CA LEU A 297 -4.45 -14.55 3.13
C LEU A 297 -3.85 -14.61 4.54
N VAL A 298 -2.54 -14.86 4.65
CA VAL A 298 -1.87 -15.00 5.94
C VAL A 298 -1.89 -13.66 6.69
N GLY A 299 -2.46 -13.68 7.91
CA GLY A 299 -2.48 -12.50 8.77
C GLY A 299 -3.35 -11.34 8.27
N MET A 300 -4.26 -11.56 7.32
CA MET A 300 -5.19 -10.52 6.82
C MET A 300 -6.01 -9.95 7.98
N PRO A 301 -5.85 -8.65 8.32
CA PRO A 301 -6.43 -8.11 9.55
C PRO A 301 -7.93 -7.76 9.44
N VAL A 302 -8.49 -7.79 8.23
CA VAL A 302 -9.89 -7.44 7.95
C VAL A 302 -10.55 -8.52 7.11
N PRO A 303 -11.89 -8.61 7.08
CA PRO A 303 -12.60 -9.55 6.21
C PRO A 303 -12.22 -9.32 4.73
N LEU A 304 -12.14 -10.39 3.96
CA LEU A 304 -11.94 -10.29 2.51
C LEU A 304 -13.12 -9.57 1.84
N HIS A 305 -12.85 -8.93 0.71
CA HIS A 305 -13.92 -8.49 -0.17
C HIS A 305 -14.57 -9.71 -0.84
N PRO A 306 -15.91 -9.77 -0.99
CA PRO A 306 -16.59 -10.93 -1.59
C PRO A 306 -16.06 -11.27 -3.00
N GLY A 307 -15.72 -10.26 -3.80
CA GLY A 307 -15.08 -10.45 -5.11
C GLY A 307 -13.69 -11.07 -5.02
N ALA A 308 -12.86 -10.67 -4.05
CA ALA A 308 -11.57 -11.29 -3.81
C ALA A 308 -11.73 -12.74 -3.34
N GLU A 309 -12.67 -12.98 -2.41
CA GLU A 309 -13.00 -14.33 -1.93
C GLU A 309 -13.43 -15.25 -3.07
N ARG A 310 -14.25 -14.76 -4.01
CA ARG A 310 -14.65 -15.50 -5.21
C ARG A 310 -13.45 -15.95 -6.03
N TYR A 311 -12.47 -15.06 -6.28
CA TYR A 311 -11.26 -15.44 -7.00
C TYR A 311 -10.44 -16.49 -6.26
N TYR A 312 -10.23 -16.34 -4.95
CA TYR A 312 -9.49 -17.31 -4.15
C TYR A 312 -10.15 -18.69 -4.11
N ARG A 313 -11.49 -18.76 -4.15
CA ARG A 313 -12.23 -20.03 -4.29
C ARG A 313 -12.02 -20.64 -5.68
N GLU A 314 -12.11 -19.83 -6.75
CA GLU A 314 -11.91 -20.27 -8.12
C GLU A 314 -10.53 -20.93 -8.33
N VAL A 315 -9.48 -20.36 -7.74
CA VAL A 315 -8.11 -20.88 -7.88
C VAL A 315 -7.72 -21.88 -6.77
N GLY A 316 -8.66 -22.29 -5.92
CA GLY A 316 -8.48 -23.35 -4.92
C GLY A 316 -7.66 -22.95 -3.69
N ILE A 317 -7.49 -21.66 -3.41
CA ILE A 317 -6.83 -21.15 -2.19
C ILE A 317 -7.80 -21.18 -0.99
N LEU A 318 -9.07 -20.88 -1.22
CA LEU A 318 -10.15 -21.06 -0.25
C LEU A 318 -11.02 -22.26 -0.64
N LYS A 319 -11.60 -22.91 0.39
CA LYS A 319 -12.59 -23.99 0.22
C LYS A 319 -14.00 -23.46 0.07
#